data_b1a9ddf6a413c3ad81acd0712ce0bf45
#
_entry.id   b1a9ddf6a413c3ad81acd0712ce0bf45
#
_cell.length_a   1.000
_cell.length_b   1.000
_cell.length_c   1.000
_cell.angle_alpha   90.00
_cell.angle_beta   90.00
_cell.angle_gamma   90.00
#
_symmetry.space_group_name_H-M   'P 1'
#
loop_
_entity.id
_entity.type
_entity.pdbx_description
1 polymer ?
#
loop_
_entity_poly.entity_id
_entity_poly.type
_entity_poly.pdbx_seq_one_letter_code
_entity_poly.pdbx_strand_id
1 'polypeptide(L)'
;MINIQMIGIDHSRASVEERELFSFTKTKQKELMEAVVRQQSVDGCVLLSTCNRMELYVSLDAKAEPDLYRIICHCKQISGEEEKRLRELFTVRTEEDAVRHLFLL
;
A
#
# COMPACT_ATOMS: atom_id res chain seq x y z
N MET A 1 -5.42 -7.12 -20.48
CA MET A 1 -4.38 -6.16 -20.06
C MET A 1 -4.25 -6.18 -18.56
N ILE A 2 -3.04 -6.39 -18.05
CA ILE A 2 -2.81 -6.42 -16.62
C ILE A 2 -2.71 -4.98 -16.11
N ASN A 3 -3.54 -4.65 -15.14
CA ASN A 3 -3.53 -3.33 -14.51
C ASN A 3 -2.99 -3.51 -13.09
N ILE A 4 -1.76 -3.07 -12.88
CA ILE A 4 -1.08 -3.20 -11.59
C ILE A 4 -0.87 -1.82 -10.99
N GLN A 5 -1.14 -1.72 -9.69
CA GLN A 5 -0.88 -0.50 -8.93
C GLN A 5 -0.05 -0.85 -7.69
N MET A 6 0.86 0.02 -7.34
CA MET A 6 1.65 -0.10 -6.12
C MET A 6 1.45 1.16 -5.28
N ILE A 7 1.33 0.97 -3.97
CA ILE A 7 1.41 2.07 -3.01
C ILE A 7 2.40 1.67 -1.92
N GLY A 8 3.25 2.60 -1.51
CA GLY A 8 4.25 2.28 -0.51
C GLY A 8 4.87 3.48 0.17
N ILE A 9 5.57 3.20 1.25
CA ILE A 9 6.32 4.17 2.03
C ILE A 9 7.71 3.58 2.29
N ASP A 10 8.76 4.42 2.15
CA ASP A 10 10.12 3.97 2.38
C ASP A 10 10.96 5.05 3.07
N HIS A 11 12.22 4.71 3.34
CA HIS A 11 13.15 5.56 4.07
C HIS A 11 13.54 6.85 3.34
N SER A 12 13.28 6.94 2.03
CA SER A 12 13.64 8.13 1.26
C SER A 12 12.66 9.29 1.48
N ARG A 13 11.44 8.99 1.93
CA ARG A 13 10.38 9.99 2.10
C ARG A 13 9.86 10.12 3.51
N ALA A 14 10.16 9.15 4.39
CA ALA A 14 9.57 9.10 5.71
C ALA A 14 10.64 8.83 6.77
N SER A 15 10.49 9.44 7.93
CA SER A 15 11.33 9.19 9.10
C SER A 15 11.08 7.78 9.66
N VAL A 16 11.94 7.35 10.57
CA VAL A 16 11.75 6.06 11.26
C VAL A 16 10.42 6.04 11.99
N GLU A 17 10.09 7.10 12.70
CA GLU A 17 8.84 7.21 13.47
C GLU A 17 7.63 7.13 12.55
N GLU A 18 7.69 7.80 11.39
CA GLU A 18 6.60 7.77 10.42
C GLU A 18 6.42 6.39 9.81
N ARG A 19 7.53 5.71 9.50
CA ARG A 19 7.46 4.35 8.96
C ARG A 19 6.92 3.37 10.00
N GLU A 20 7.24 3.56 11.28
CA GLU A 20 6.71 2.70 12.35
C GLU A 20 5.20 2.76 12.46
N LEU A 21 4.60 3.92 12.16
CA LEU A 21 3.14 4.04 12.14
C LEU A 21 2.51 3.08 11.13
N PHE A 22 3.24 2.72 10.10
CA PHE A 22 2.75 1.85 9.02
C PHE A 22 3.44 0.48 9.02
N SER A 23 4.07 0.09 10.12
CA SER A 23 4.61 -1.25 10.24
C SER A 23 3.48 -2.25 10.53
N PHE A 24 3.60 -3.43 9.94
CA PHE A 24 2.55 -4.45 10.03
C PHE A 24 3.12 -5.74 10.62
N THR A 25 2.52 -6.21 11.71
CA THR A 25 2.75 -7.57 12.20
C THR A 25 2.19 -8.55 11.18
N LYS A 26 2.56 -9.83 11.29
CA LYS A 26 2.03 -10.86 10.38
C LYS A 26 0.51 -10.92 10.39
N THR A 27 -0.10 -10.79 11.57
CA THR A 27 -1.55 -10.76 11.71
C THR A 27 -2.15 -9.55 10.99
N LYS A 28 -1.56 -8.38 11.16
CA LYS A 28 -2.03 -7.15 10.52
C LYS A 28 -1.82 -7.17 9.01
N GLN A 29 -0.72 -7.79 8.55
CA GLN A 29 -0.49 -7.97 7.10
C GLN A 29 -1.61 -8.79 6.48
N LYS A 30 -2.01 -9.87 7.17
CA LYS A 30 -3.11 -10.72 6.70
C LYS A 30 -4.43 -9.94 6.67
N GLU A 31 -4.71 -9.17 7.71
CA GLU A 31 -5.92 -8.33 7.76
C GLU A 31 -5.95 -7.32 6.61
N LEU A 32 -4.81 -6.69 6.33
CA LEU A 32 -4.71 -5.73 5.23
C LEU A 32 -4.97 -6.41 3.89
N MET A 33 -4.32 -7.54 3.63
CA MET A 33 -4.51 -8.26 2.38
C MET A 33 -5.95 -8.73 2.20
N GLU A 34 -6.59 -9.20 3.27
CA GLU A 34 -8.00 -9.59 3.22
C GLU A 34 -8.91 -8.41 2.91
N ALA A 35 -8.63 -7.25 3.53
CA ALA A 35 -9.40 -6.03 3.27
C ALA A 35 -9.25 -5.57 1.82
N VAL A 36 -8.04 -5.68 1.28
CA VAL A 36 -7.75 -5.27 -0.10
C VAL A 36 -8.46 -6.18 -1.10
N VAL A 37 -8.39 -7.50 -0.92
CA VAL A 37 -9.01 -8.43 -1.88
C VAL A 37 -10.54 -8.45 -1.79
N ARG A 38 -11.13 -7.91 -0.74
CA ARG A 38 -12.58 -7.73 -0.66
C ARG A 38 -13.10 -6.65 -1.61
N GLN A 39 -12.22 -5.76 -2.08
CA GLN A 39 -12.61 -4.76 -3.06
C GLN A 39 -12.92 -5.45 -4.37
N GLN A 40 -14.08 -5.15 -4.97
CA GLN A 40 -14.52 -5.83 -6.20
C GLN A 40 -13.53 -5.68 -7.35
N SER A 41 -12.78 -4.60 -7.37
CA SER A 41 -11.85 -4.30 -8.44
C SER A 41 -10.49 -5.00 -8.27
N VAL A 42 -10.25 -5.68 -7.16
CA VAL A 42 -8.95 -6.29 -6.88
C VAL A 42 -8.99 -7.78 -7.14
N ASP A 43 -8.13 -8.25 -8.05
CA ASP A 43 -7.97 -9.68 -8.35
C ASP A 43 -6.99 -10.37 -7.42
N GLY A 44 -5.99 -9.65 -6.96
CA GLY A 44 -5.00 -10.20 -6.04
C GLY A 44 -4.07 -9.12 -5.53
N CYS A 45 -3.28 -9.45 -4.51
CA CYS A 45 -2.32 -8.49 -3.96
C CYS A 45 -1.10 -9.20 -3.38
N VAL A 46 -0.01 -8.43 -3.28
CA VAL A 46 1.22 -8.84 -2.61
C VAL A 46 1.65 -7.70 -1.70
N LEU A 47 1.99 -8.02 -0.47
CA LEU A 47 2.48 -7.05 0.50
C LEU A 47 3.93 -7.37 0.85
N LEU A 48 4.81 -6.39 0.68
CA LEU A 48 6.20 -6.47 1.09
C LEU A 48 6.39 -5.50 2.26
N SER A 49 6.80 -6.02 3.41
CA SER A 49 6.98 -5.21 4.60
C SER A 49 8.29 -5.55 5.28
N THR A 50 9.17 -4.56 5.41
CA THR A 50 10.43 -4.65 6.11
C THR A 50 10.58 -3.44 7.02
N CYS A 51 11.66 -3.35 7.80
CA CYS A 51 11.92 -2.18 8.64
C CYS A 51 12.19 -0.91 7.82
N ASN A 52 12.56 -1.05 6.54
CA ASN A 52 12.90 0.08 5.67
C ASN A 52 11.77 0.53 4.76
N ARG A 53 10.81 -0.35 4.47
CA ARG A 53 9.73 -0.05 3.52
C ARG A 53 8.52 -0.94 3.73
N MET A 54 7.38 -0.43 3.30
CA MET A 54 6.16 -1.22 3.16
C MET A 54 5.59 -0.90 1.78
N GLU A 55 5.33 -1.93 0.98
CA GLU A 55 4.81 -1.77 -0.38
C GLU A 55 3.70 -2.77 -0.62
N LEU A 56 2.57 -2.26 -1.11
CA LEU A 56 1.40 -3.06 -1.45
C LEU A 56 1.20 -3.01 -2.97
N TYR A 57 1.27 -4.17 -3.59
CA TYR A 57 1.02 -4.32 -5.03
C TYR A 57 -0.33 -4.98 -5.23
N VAL A 58 -1.15 -4.44 -6.12
CA VAL A 58 -2.47 -5.00 -6.41
C VAL A 58 -2.62 -5.19 -7.91
N SER A 59 -3.33 -6.26 -8.28
CA SER A 59 -3.79 -6.49 -9.63
C SER A 59 -5.26 -6.06 -9.68
N LEU A 60 -5.58 -5.15 -10.59
CA LEU A 60 -6.90 -4.52 -10.66
C LEU A 60 -7.66 -4.95 -11.90
N ASP A 61 -8.95 -5.14 -11.74
CA ASP A 61 -9.88 -5.18 -12.87
C ASP A 61 -10.08 -3.74 -13.36
N ALA A 62 -10.12 -3.56 -14.67
CA ALA A 62 -9.82 -2.31 -15.38
C ALA A 62 -10.65 -1.06 -15.08
N LYS A 63 -11.62 -1.07 -14.18
CA LYS A 63 -12.59 0.04 -14.13
C LYS A 63 -12.75 0.77 -12.80
N ALA A 64 -12.19 0.29 -11.72
CA ALA A 64 -12.34 0.96 -10.44
C ALA A 64 -11.00 0.99 -9.72
N GLU A 65 -10.60 2.17 -9.29
CA GLU A 65 -9.37 2.34 -8.52
C GLU A 65 -9.75 2.45 -7.05
N PRO A 66 -9.46 1.41 -6.24
CA PRO A 66 -9.69 1.52 -4.80
C PRO A 66 -8.73 2.51 -4.18
N ASP A 67 -9.15 3.20 -3.15
CA ASP A 67 -8.26 4.08 -2.38
C ASP A 67 -7.44 3.21 -1.42
N LEU A 68 -6.33 2.70 -1.92
CA LEU A 68 -5.46 1.78 -1.16
C LEU A 68 -4.90 2.44 0.10
N TYR A 69 -4.55 3.71 0.01
CA TYR A 69 -4.06 4.46 1.17
C TYR A 69 -5.09 4.45 2.30
N ARG A 70 -6.34 4.69 1.97
CA ARG A 70 -7.43 4.71 2.95
C ARG A 70 -7.60 3.34 3.62
N ILE A 71 -7.48 2.27 2.84
CA ILE A 71 -7.57 0.90 3.38
C ILE A 71 -6.42 0.65 4.35
N ILE A 72 -5.20 1.07 4.00
CA ILE A 72 -4.03 0.96 4.87
C ILE A 72 -4.27 1.72 6.18
N CYS A 73 -4.70 2.96 6.10
CA CYS A 73 -4.97 3.79 7.28
C CYS A 73 -6.06 3.18 8.15
N HIS A 74 -7.11 2.66 7.53
CA HIS A 74 -8.20 2.02 8.27
C HIS A 74 -7.67 0.83 9.08
N CYS A 75 -6.83 0.00 8.49
CA CYS A 75 -6.23 -1.14 9.18
C CYS A 75 -5.33 -0.71 10.34
N LYS A 76 -4.72 0.46 10.25
CA LYS A 76 -3.85 1.01 11.30
C LYS A 76 -4.59 1.96 12.24
N GLN A 77 -5.90 2.13 12.05
CA GLN A 77 -6.73 3.02 12.87
C GLN A 77 -6.25 4.48 12.83
N ILE A 78 -5.75 4.88 11.66
CA ILE A 78 -5.35 6.26 11.38
C ILE A 78 -6.50 6.95 10.65
N SER A 79 -6.89 8.14 11.09
CA SER A 79 -8.01 8.87 10.51
C SER A 79 -7.85 10.38 10.67
N GLY A 80 -8.78 11.15 10.09
CA GLY A 80 -8.85 12.61 10.24
C GLY A 80 -7.64 13.33 9.66
N GLU A 81 -7.15 14.31 10.39
CA GLU A 81 -6.02 15.15 9.96
C GLU A 81 -4.72 14.36 9.82
N GLU A 82 -4.52 13.36 10.67
CA GLU A 82 -3.34 12.52 10.58
C GLU A 82 -3.34 11.72 9.26
N GLU A 83 -4.48 11.16 8.87
CA GLU A 83 -4.61 10.47 7.59
C GLU A 83 -4.26 11.39 6.42
N LYS A 84 -4.76 12.62 6.43
CA LYS A 84 -4.48 13.60 5.39
C LYS A 84 -3.01 13.99 5.35
N ARG A 85 -2.42 14.23 6.51
CA ARG A 85 -1.04 14.66 6.63
C ARG A 85 -0.06 13.61 6.14
N LEU A 86 -0.31 12.35 6.48
CA LEU A 86 0.61 11.26 6.17
C LEU A 86 0.52 10.76 4.73
N ARG A 87 -0.52 11.13 4.00
CA ARG A 87 -0.69 10.70 2.60
C ARG A 87 0.50 11.09 1.73
N GLU A 88 1.10 12.25 1.98
CA GLU A 88 2.22 12.75 1.19
C GLU A 88 3.48 11.89 1.30
N LEU A 89 3.58 11.07 2.32
CA LEU A 89 4.72 10.18 2.53
C LEU A 89 4.69 8.97 1.61
N PHE A 90 3.55 8.69 1.01
CA PHE A 90 3.37 7.50 0.18
C PHE A 90 3.64 7.80 -1.28
N THR A 91 4.22 6.80 -1.95
CA THR A 91 4.44 6.80 -3.39
C THR A 91 3.45 5.86 -4.03
N VAL A 92 2.85 6.29 -5.14
CA VAL A 92 1.94 5.44 -5.93
C VAL A 92 2.59 5.25 -7.30
N ARG A 93 2.65 3.99 -7.76
CA ARG A 93 3.15 3.63 -9.08
C ARG A 93 2.12 2.79 -9.77
N THR A 94 2.03 2.89 -11.09
CA THR A 94 1.03 2.16 -11.87
C THR A 94 1.67 1.43 -13.02
N GLU A 95 1.07 0.32 -13.43
CA GLU A 95 1.40 -0.43 -14.64
C GLU A 95 2.89 -0.79 -14.75
N GLU A 96 3.56 -0.42 -15.83
CA GLU A 96 4.97 -0.75 -16.06
C GLU A 96 5.88 -0.22 -14.96
N ASP A 97 5.58 0.96 -14.44
CA ASP A 97 6.34 1.58 -13.39
C ASP A 97 6.30 0.75 -12.10
N ALA A 98 5.12 0.21 -11.76
CA ALA A 98 4.96 -0.64 -10.60
C ALA A 98 5.73 -1.95 -10.78
N VAL A 99 5.63 -2.56 -11.97
CA VAL A 99 6.34 -3.81 -12.28
C VAL A 99 7.84 -3.61 -12.25
N ARG A 100 8.31 -2.52 -12.87
CA ARG A 100 9.74 -2.19 -12.86
C ARG A 100 10.26 -2.01 -11.44
N HIS A 101 9.51 -1.32 -10.61
CA HIS A 101 9.90 -1.09 -9.21
C HIS A 101 10.02 -2.41 -8.45
N LEU A 102 9.08 -3.33 -8.67
CA LEU A 102 9.12 -4.65 -8.04
C LEU A 102 10.39 -5.42 -8.41
N PHE A 103 10.79 -5.38 -9.69
CA PHE A 103 11.97 -6.09 -10.18
C PHE A 103 13.29 -5.44 -9.77
N LEU A 104 13.28 -4.18 -9.36
CA LEU A 104 14.47 -3.47 -8.93
C LEU A 104 14.69 -3.49 -7.42
N LEU A 105 13.88 -4.22 -6.71
CA LEU A 105 14.02 -4.31 -5.25
C LEU A 105 15.32 -5.06 -4.82
#